data_4f1c1769603ac342daf23fe3c097c114
#
_entry.id   4f1c1769603ac342daf23fe3c097c114
#
_cell.length_a   1.000
_cell.length_b   1.000
_cell.length_c   1.000
_cell.angle_alpha   90.00
_cell.angle_beta   90.00
_cell.angle_gamma   90.00
#
_symmetry.space_group_name_H-M   'P 1'
#
loop_
_entity.id
_entity.type
_entity.pdbx_description
1 polymer ?
#
loop_
_entity_poly.entity_id
_entity_poly.type
_entity_poly.pdbx_seq_one_letter_code
_entity_poly.pdbx_strand_id
1 'polypeptide(L)' 'MDNKYNVPKPKKPETKLEIIAAQIEDLVKQRDRENDLPAKAKINAEITRLFAQYERAKL' A
#
# COMPACT_ATOMS: atom_id res chain seq x y z
N MET A 1 -16.07 22.13 15.46
CA MET A 1 -15.83 21.66 15.12
C MET A 1 -15.75 20.96 15.08
N ASP A 2 -15.77 21.06 14.97
CA ASP A 2 -15.56 20.43 14.69
C ASP A 2 -15.63 19.72 14.30
N ASN A 3 -15.54 19.63 14.23
CA ASN A 3 -15.56 19.02 13.80
C ASN A 3 -16.03 18.59 13.51
N LYS A 4 -16.40 19.00 13.83
CA LYS A 4 -16.69 18.65 13.67
C LYS A 4 -17.00 18.16 13.20
N TYR A 5 -17.20 18.32 12.93
CA TYR A 5 -17.27 17.94 12.40
C TYR A 5 -17.04 17.06 12.18
N ASN A 6 -17.57 17.47 11.63
CA ASN A 6 -17.05 16.24 11.78
C ASN A 6 -16.47 15.49 10.62
N VAL A 7 -15.27 15.71 10.36
CA VAL A 7 -14.55 15.09 9.30
C VAL A 7 -14.24 13.65 9.68
N PRO A 8 -14.67 12.68 8.87
CA PRO A 8 -14.28 11.31 9.15
C PRO A 8 -12.75 11.23 9.03
N LYS A 9 -12.15 10.76 10.06
CA LYS A 9 -10.72 10.55 10.03
C LYS A 9 -10.38 9.58 8.93
N PRO A 10 -9.27 9.81 8.21
CA PRO A 10 -8.82 8.79 7.30
C PRO A 10 -8.64 7.51 8.10
N LYS A 11 -9.23 6.50 7.59
CA LYS A 11 -9.20 5.24 8.27
C LYS A 11 -7.80 4.70 8.34
N LYS A 12 -7.33 4.43 9.52
CA LYS A 12 -6.08 3.74 9.66
C LYS A 12 -6.26 2.29 9.28
N PRO A 13 -5.31 1.69 8.57
CA PRO A 13 -5.41 0.26 8.32
C PRO A 13 -5.45 -0.49 9.64
N GLU A 14 -6.48 -1.25 9.84
CA GLU A 14 -6.67 -1.95 11.10
C GLU A 14 -6.37 -3.43 11.00
N THR A 15 -6.55 -3.99 9.82
CA THR A 15 -6.29 -5.40 9.62
C THR A 15 -4.98 -5.59 8.86
N LYS A 16 -4.45 -6.80 8.99
CA LYS A 16 -3.25 -7.14 8.26
C LYS A 16 -3.42 -6.94 6.77
N LEU A 17 -4.58 -7.34 6.25
CA LEU A 17 -4.86 -7.17 4.84
C LEU A 17 -4.83 -5.71 4.42
N GLU A 18 -5.42 -4.85 5.22
CA GLU A 18 -5.45 -3.44 4.91
C GLU A 18 -4.07 -2.82 4.94
N ILE A 19 -3.25 -3.26 5.90
CA ILE A 19 -1.88 -2.76 5.98
C ILE A 19 -1.09 -3.15 4.75
N ILE A 20 -1.20 -4.42 4.34
CA ILE A 20 -0.48 -4.90 3.17
C ILE A 20 -0.98 -4.20 1.92
N ALA A 21 -2.28 -4.05 1.79
CA ALA A 21 -2.85 -3.37 0.63
C ALA A 21 -2.37 -1.93 0.53
N ALA A 22 -2.29 -1.24 1.66
CA ALA A 22 -1.81 0.14 1.67
C ALA A 22 -0.35 0.21 1.24
N GLN A 23 0.46 -0.74 1.66
CA GLN A 23 1.86 -0.79 1.27
C GLN A 23 2.01 -1.04 -0.22
N ILE A 24 1.19 -1.94 -0.76
CA ILE A 24 1.22 -2.23 -2.19
C ILE A 24 0.86 -0.98 -2.98
N GLU A 25 -0.19 -0.30 -2.56
CA GLU A 25 -0.63 0.91 -3.25
C GLU A 25 0.45 1.97 -3.25
N ASP A 26 1.12 2.13 -2.13
CA ASP A 26 2.19 3.10 -1.99
C ASP A 26 3.35 2.77 -2.94
N LEU A 27 3.70 1.49 -3.00
CA LEU A 27 4.78 1.06 -3.88
C LEU A 27 4.41 1.21 -5.36
N VAL A 28 3.15 0.98 -5.68
CA VAL A 28 2.69 1.18 -7.06
C VAL A 28 2.87 2.64 -7.46
N LYS A 29 2.54 3.55 -6.57
CA LYS A 29 2.74 4.98 -6.86
C LYS A 29 4.20 5.31 -7.02
N GLN A 30 5.05 4.74 -6.20
CA GLN A 30 6.49 4.96 -6.34
C GLN A 30 7.00 4.41 -7.66
N ARG A 31 6.54 3.22 -8.03
CA ARG A 31 6.94 2.63 -9.30
C ARG A 31 6.56 3.51 -10.47
N ASP A 32 5.35 4.07 -10.42
CA ASP A 32 4.87 4.89 -11.53
C ASP A 32 5.67 6.18 -11.68
N ARG A 33 6.28 6.65 -10.60
CA ARG A 33 7.11 7.85 -10.64
C ARG A 33 8.56 7.55 -10.96
N GLU A 34 8.94 6.30 -10.87
CA GLU A 34 10.34 5.93 -11.02
C GLU A 34 10.70 5.81 -12.49
N ASN A 35 11.76 6.48 -12.91
CA ASN A 35 12.23 6.42 -14.28
C ASN A 35 13.40 5.48 -14.46
N ASP A 36 14.05 5.12 -13.38
CA ASP A 36 15.21 4.26 -13.43
C ASP A 36 14.77 2.80 -13.47
N LEU A 37 15.16 2.09 -14.52
CA LEU A 37 14.72 0.72 -14.71
C LEU A 37 15.13 -0.23 -13.58
N PRO A 38 16.39 -0.20 -13.11
CA PRO A 38 16.75 -1.08 -11.99
C PRO A 38 15.98 -0.77 -10.72
N ALA A 39 15.75 0.52 -10.45
CA ALA A 39 14.98 0.89 -9.27
C ALA A 39 13.54 0.44 -9.41
N LYS A 40 13.00 0.58 -10.60
CA LYS A 40 11.63 0.14 -10.87
C LYS A 40 11.50 -1.36 -10.67
N ALA A 41 12.50 -2.11 -11.09
CA ALA A 41 12.48 -3.56 -10.93
C ALA A 41 12.49 -3.95 -9.45
N LYS A 42 13.24 -3.21 -8.64
CA LYS A 42 13.25 -3.48 -7.20
C LYS A 42 11.88 -3.24 -6.59
N ILE A 43 11.24 -2.15 -6.99
CA ILE A 43 9.91 -1.85 -6.48
C ILE A 43 8.93 -2.93 -6.90
N ASN A 44 9.01 -3.38 -8.15
CA ASN A 44 8.15 -4.46 -8.63
C ASN A 44 8.35 -5.73 -7.81
N ALA A 45 9.59 -6.04 -7.44
CA ALA A 45 9.87 -7.22 -6.64
C ALA A 45 9.21 -7.12 -5.28
N GLU A 46 9.24 -5.92 -4.69
CA GLU A 46 8.59 -5.70 -3.42
C GLU A 46 7.07 -5.84 -3.53
N ILE A 47 6.51 -5.30 -4.60
CA ILE A 47 5.08 -5.42 -4.83
C ILE A 47 4.69 -6.90 -4.93
N THR A 48 5.46 -7.67 -5.68
CA THR A 48 5.19 -9.09 -5.85
C THR A 48 5.22 -9.82 -4.51
N ARG A 49 6.21 -9.48 -3.69
CA ARG A 49 6.34 -10.09 -2.36
C ARG A 49 5.12 -9.76 -1.50
N LEU A 50 4.70 -8.51 -1.52
CA LEU A 50 3.55 -8.10 -0.73
C LEU A 50 2.26 -8.72 -1.23
N PHE A 51 2.13 -8.90 -2.53
CA PHE A 51 0.97 -9.61 -3.08
C PHE A 51 0.92 -11.03 -2.56
N ALA A 52 2.06 -11.70 -2.49
CA ALA A 52 2.10 -13.06 -1.96
C ALA A 52 1.67 -13.08 -0.50
N GLN A 53 2.11 -12.10 0.28
CA GLN A 53 1.70 -11.99 1.66
C GLN A 53 0.20 -11.72 1.78
N TYR A 54 -0.30 -10.87 0.91
CA TYR A 54 -1.71 -10.52 0.89
C TYR A 54 -2.57 -11.77 0.65
N GLU A 55 -2.18 -12.55 -0.35
CA GLU A 55 -2.92 -13.77 -0.66
C GLU A 55 -2.89 -14.76 0.50
N ARG A 56 -1.75 -14.87 1.14
CA ARG A 56 -1.63 -15.75 2.30
C ARG A 56 -2.49 -15.27 3.46
N ALA A 57 -2.54 -13.97 3.66
CA ALA A 57 -3.32 -13.43 4.76
C ALA A 57 -4.81 -13.58 4.54
N LYS A 58 -5.23 -13.74 3.29
CA LYS A 58 -6.63 -13.97 2.99
C LYS A 58 -7.09 -15.37 3.36
N LEU A 59 -6.18 -16.29 3.44
CA LEU A 59 -6.51 -17.67 3.81
C LEU A 59 -6.64 -17.77 5.32
#